data_022d58e1261506e5e680978a2b6e0e63
#
_entry.id   022d58e1261506e5e680978a2b6e0e63
#
_cell.length_a   1.000
_cell.length_b   1.000
_cell.length_c   1.000
_cell.angle_alpha   90.00
_cell.angle_beta   90.00
_cell.angle_gamma   90.00
#
_symmetry.space_group_name_H-M   'P 1'
#
loop_
_entity.id
_entity.type
_entity.pdbx_description
1 polymer ?
#
loop_
_entity_poly.entity_id
_entity_poly.type
_entity_poly.pdbx_seq_one_letter_code
_entity_poly.pdbx_strand_id
1 'polypeptide(L)'
;MSSSTISTITGTQTGTGTSAGTGTGAGPGTGAGAGRPDPAREAADDLCATVLSSLRRKDQREKGRRYVQGLLALPGRKSMRGIAGQIGGGAAEQSMHHFISSSTWEWQPIRASLSRFLEAASPLTAWVAQPMAIPKGGEHSVGVAHRFDPHQGQMFRGQQAFGTWFASAALATPVGWEMFLPEAEEAAAGPAGEHAARAAYEEAAAASVISAVRRGGSPVRPVVLDIRQIGTRSTMNRFAGAGLPVIARIGPSTPLLVTDPALPGHGAGARCARDVLQSVKGLSTPVEWTDPDPSAGGGRHRSTLAVAVRVMMPDPSPARRRPLLLVGEWADPRRAPSELWVTDLVRLPVGPLLRLTKQGRRVAFAAGHSGQEAGLRDFAGRALPGWHRHVTLASVAHAARALTGTEGYGVSYGAA
;
A
#
# COMPACT_ATOMS: atom_id res chain seq x y z
N MET A 1 -6.55 -28.32 45.07
CA MET A 1 -7.81 -29.05 45.12
C MET A 1 -8.62 -28.57 43.92
N SER A 2 -8.87 -29.25 42.87
CA SER A 2 -9.08 -30.65 42.52
C SER A 2 -8.63 -30.88 41.06
N SER A 3 -8.03 -32.04 40.91
CA SER A 3 -7.70 -32.67 39.62
C SER A 3 -8.93 -33.27 38.96
N SER A 4 -8.90 -33.40 37.62
CA SER A 4 -9.53 -34.52 36.86
C SER A 4 -9.17 -34.32 35.40
N THR A 5 -8.63 -35.16 34.68
CA THR A 5 -8.39 -36.60 34.44
C THR A 5 -8.56 -36.80 32.92
N ILE A 6 -7.53 -37.35 32.36
CA ILE A 6 -7.34 -37.79 30.95
C ILE A 6 -8.26 -38.96 30.62
N SER A 7 -8.75 -39.08 29.39
CA SER A 7 -9.22 -40.34 28.81
C SER A 7 -8.72 -40.56 27.40
N THR A 8 -7.84 -41.54 27.30
CA THR A 8 -7.31 -42.19 26.10
C THR A 8 -8.32 -43.24 25.63
N ILE A 9 -8.62 -43.34 24.33
CA ILE A 9 -9.23 -44.53 23.75
C ILE A 9 -8.40 -44.95 22.52
N THR A 10 -7.77 -46.09 22.70
CA THR A 10 -7.11 -46.93 21.69
C THR A 10 -8.17 -47.89 21.07
N GLY A 11 -8.16 -48.06 19.77
CA GLY A 11 -8.98 -49.05 19.06
C GLY A 11 -8.29 -49.55 17.80
N THR A 12 -7.63 -50.68 17.94
CA THR A 12 -7.04 -51.52 16.88
C THR A 12 -8.10 -52.41 16.28
N GLN A 13 -8.18 -52.51 14.94
CA GLN A 13 -8.66 -53.73 14.31
C GLN A 13 -8.01 -54.00 12.95
N THR A 14 -7.41 -55.12 12.86
CA THR A 14 -6.83 -55.84 11.72
C THR A 14 -7.91 -56.48 10.85
N GLY A 15 -7.70 -56.51 9.53
CA GLY A 15 -8.51 -57.26 8.59
C GLY A 15 -7.77 -57.51 7.27
N THR A 16 -7.24 -58.71 7.14
CA THR A 16 -6.58 -59.28 5.94
C THR A 16 -7.61 -59.67 4.87
N GLY A 17 -7.27 -59.44 3.60
CA GLY A 17 -8.04 -59.93 2.47
C GLY A 17 -7.28 -59.84 1.15
N THR A 18 -6.66 -60.95 0.76
CA THR A 18 -5.94 -61.21 -0.49
C THR A 18 -6.91 -61.47 -1.64
N SER A 19 -6.75 -60.88 -2.81
CA SER A 19 -7.07 -61.53 -4.08
C SER A 19 -6.30 -60.92 -5.25
N ALA A 20 -5.64 -61.77 -6.01
CA ALA A 20 -4.88 -61.51 -7.21
C ALA A 20 -5.81 -61.32 -8.42
N GLY A 21 -5.46 -60.41 -9.32
CA GLY A 21 -6.07 -60.22 -10.62
C GLY A 21 -5.06 -59.66 -11.62
N THR A 22 -4.52 -60.50 -12.47
CA THR A 22 -3.69 -60.24 -13.65
C THR A 22 -4.47 -59.48 -14.72
N GLY A 23 -3.89 -58.39 -15.26
CA GLY A 23 -4.45 -57.66 -16.42
C GLY A 23 -3.43 -56.74 -17.07
N THR A 24 -2.91 -57.17 -18.18
CA THR A 24 -2.06 -56.65 -19.25
C THR A 24 -2.19 -55.19 -19.61
N GLY A 25 -1.07 -54.51 -19.75
CA GLY A 25 -0.63 -53.64 -20.84
C GLY A 25 -1.44 -52.36 -21.19
N ALA A 26 -0.86 -51.21 -20.89
CA ALA A 26 -1.03 -50.00 -21.70
C ALA A 26 0.21 -49.11 -21.57
N GLY A 27 0.74 -48.69 -22.70
CA GLY A 27 1.97 -47.95 -22.85
C GLY A 27 1.95 -46.51 -22.27
N PRO A 28 3.09 -45.81 -22.24
CA PRO A 28 3.23 -44.50 -21.66
C PRO A 28 2.59 -43.44 -22.57
N GLY A 29 1.44 -42.94 -22.19
CA GLY A 29 0.84 -41.75 -22.77
C GLY A 29 1.61 -40.51 -22.30
N THR A 30 2.59 -40.08 -23.08
CA THR A 30 3.19 -38.76 -23.04
C THR A 30 2.18 -37.74 -23.49
N GLY A 31 1.34 -37.27 -22.59
CA GLY A 31 0.49 -36.12 -22.74
C GLY A 31 0.87 -35.08 -21.71
N ALA A 32 2.05 -34.45 -21.87
CA ALA A 32 2.31 -33.16 -21.24
C ALA A 32 1.34 -32.16 -21.84
N GLY A 33 0.20 -31.99 -21.21
CA GLY A 33 -0.72 -30.89 -21.48
C GLY A 33 0.05 -29.59 -21.27
N ALA A 34 0.33 -28.89 -22.38
CA ALA A 34 0.83 -27.54 -22.34
C ALA A 34 -0.17 -26.72 -21.53
N GLY A 35 0.12 -26.52 -20.26
CA GLY A 35 -0.70 -25.73 -19.37
C GLY A 35 -0.87 -24.37 -19.99
N ARG A 36 -2.09 -23.86 -20.00
CA ARG A 36 -2.42 -22.53 -20.49
C ARG A 36 -1.42 -21.56 -19.84
N PRO A 37 -0.75 -20.68 -20.62
CA PRO A 37 0.25 -19.77 -20.06
C PRO A 37 -0.38 -18.94 -18.95
N ASP A 38 0.36 -18.75 -17.84
CA ASP A 38 -0.09 -17.94 -16.70
C ASP A 38 -0.26 -16.48 -17.17
N PRO A 39 -1.48 -15.92 -17.17
CA PRO A 39 -1.73 -14.56 -17.68
C PRO A 39 -0.86 -13.50 -17.02
N ALA A 40 -0.53 -13.68 -15.74
CA ALA A 40 0.36 -12.76 -15.01
C ALA A 40 1.80 -12.80 -15.56
N ARG A 41 2.21 -13.93 -16.14
CA ARG A 41 3.53 -14.10 -16.74
C ARG A 41 3.63 -13.41 -18.09
N GLU A 42 2.60 -13.52 -18.92
CA GLU A 42 2.53 -12.79 -20.21
C GLU A 42 2.48 -11.27 -19.98
N ALA A 43 1.60 -10.80 -19.09
CA ALA A 43 1.53 -9.40 -18.72
C ALA A 43 2.86 -8.88 -18.12
N ALA A 44 3.60 -9.73 -17.41
CA ALA A 44 4.92 -9.39 -16.90
C ALA A 44 5.96 -9.21 -18.01
N ASP A 45 5.91 -9.97 -19.07
CA ASP A 45 6.87 -9.87 -20.17
C ASP A 45 6.66 -8.56 -20.94
N ASP A 46 5.43 -8.19 -21.28
CA ASP A 46 5.09 -6.92 -21.94
C ASP A 46 5.43 -5.71 -21.05
N LEU A 47 5.07 -5.80 -19.77
CA LEU A 47 5.40 -4.78 -18.79
C LEU A 47 6.92 -4.61 -18.66
N CYS A 48 7.68 -5.71 -18.52
CA CYS A 48 9.13 -5.69 -18.42
C CYS A 48 9.80 -5.15 -19.68
N ALA A 49 9.29 -5.46 -20.87
CA ALA A 49 9.82 -4.93 -22.13
C ALA A 49 9.78 -3.39 -22.13
N THR A 50 8.70 -2.81 -21.61
CA THR A 50 8.52 -1.36 -21.52
C THR A 50 9.30 -0.75 -20.36
N VAL A 51 9.11 -1.25 -19.10
CA VAL A 51 9.64 -0.57 -17.92
C VAL A 51 11.15 -0.74 -17.74
N LEU A 52 11.72 -1.87 -18.22
CA LEU A 52 13.15 -2.13 -18.15
C LEU A 52 13.94 -1.56 -19.36
N SER A 53 13.29 -0.92 -20.30
CA SER A 53 13.94 -0.29 -21.47
C SER A 53 14.96 0.77 -21.10
N SER A 54 14.80 1.40 -19.92
CA SER A 54 15.75 2.36 -19.34
C SER A 54 17.08 1.76 -18.93
N LEU A 55 17.17 0.43 -18.75
CA LEU A 55 18.42 -0.26 -18.51
C LEU A 55 19.22 -0.36 -19.81
N ARG A 56 20.42 0.25 -19.83
CA ARG A 56 21.24 0.38 -21.04
C ARG A 56 21.67 -0.97 -21.61
N ARG A 57 22.03 -1.94 -20.75
CA ARG A 57 22.59 -3.23 -21.14
C ARG A 57 21.51 -4.28 -21.32
N LYS A 58 21.60 -5.04 -22.40
CA LYS A 58 20.67 -6.15 -22.71
C LYS A 58 20.66 -7.22 -21.61
N ASP A 59 21.84 -7.56 -21.06
CA ASP A 59 21.96 -8.54 -19.99
C ASP A 59 21.26 -8.08 -18.70
N GLN A 60 21.28 -6.77 -18.39
CA GLN A 60 20.55 -6.21 -17.24
C GLN A 60 19.03 -6.28 -17.45
N ARG A 61 18.54 -5.98 -18.66
CA ARG A 61 17.11 -6.11 -18.99
C ARG A 61 16.64 -7.56 -18.84
N GLU A 62 17.43 -8.50 -19.36
CA GLU A 62 17.10 -9.92 -19.25
C GLU A 62 17.15 -10.41 -17.79
N LYS A 63 18.13 -10.00 -17.00
CA LYS A 63 18.19 -10.32 -15.56
C LYS A 63 17.01 -9.74 -14.81
N GLY A 64 16.62 -8.49 -15.11
CA GLY A 64 15.44 -7.85 -14.53
C GLY A 64 14.15 -8.61 -14.85
N ARG A 65 13.93 -8.99 -16.11
CA ARG A 65 12.79 -9.80 -16.54
C ARG A 65 12.74 -11.15 -15.81
N ARG A 66 13.86 -11.89 -15.80
CA ARG A 66 13.94 -13.16 -15.08
C ARG A 66 13.68 -13.00 -13.60
N TYR A 67 14.17 -11.93 -12.98
CA TYR A 67 13.91 -11.66 -11.56
C TYR A 67 12.42 -11.46 -11.28
N VAL A 68 11.73 -10.66 -12.10
CA VAL A 68 10.27 -10.46 -12.01
C VAL A 68 9.52 -11.80 -12.20
N GLN A 69 9.90 -12.59 -13.20
CA GLN A 69 9.31 -13.92 -13.42
C GLN A 69 9.53 -14.86 -12.22
N GLY A 70 10.73 -14.84 -11.63
CA GLY A 70 11.03 -15.60 -10.42
C GLY A 70 10.23 -15.17 -9.21
N LEU A 71 9.97 -13.85 -9.04
CA LEU A 71 9.08 -13.33 -8.01
C LEU A 71 7.64 -13.82 -8.20
N LEU A 72 7.15 -13.87 -9.43
CA LEU A 72 5.79 -14.35 -9.73
C LEU A 72 5.66 -15.86 -9.53
N ALA A 73 6.65 -16.65 -9.95
CA ALA A 73 6.61 -18.10 -9.90
C ALA A 73 6.83 -18.68 -8.50
N LEU A 74 7.63 -18.02 -7.64
CA LEU A 74 7.93 -18.54 -6.29
C LEU A 74 6.76 -18.32 -5.34
N PRO A 75 6.16 -19.36 -4.75
CA PRO A 75 5.16 -19.19 -3.71
C PRO A 75 5.80 -18.76 -2.38
N GLY A 76 5.04 -18.08 -1.52
CA GLY A 76 5.47 -17.67 -0.19
C GLY A 76 6.63 -16.65 -0.21
N ARG A 77 7.54 -16.75 0.76
CA ARG A 77 8.65 -15.81 0.95
C ARG A 77 9.64 -15.83 -0.22
N LYS A 78 9.97 -14.65 -0.74
CA LYS A 78 10.84 -14.46 -1.91
C LYS A 78 12.34 -14.39 -1.51
N SER A 79 12.92 -15.55 -1.24
CA SER A 79 14.38 -15.62 -1.01
C SER A 79 15.16 -15.59 -2.34
N MET A 80 16.40 -15.07 -2.34
CA MET A 80 17.25 -15.05 -3.53
C MET A 80 17.47 -16.46 -4.10
N ARG A 81 17.74 -17.43 -3.23
CA ARG A 81 17.89 -18.84 -3.60
C ARG A 81 16.61 -19.41 -4.23
N GLY A 82 15.44 -19.10 -3.63
CA GLY A 82 14.15 -19.56 -4.17
C GLY A 82 13.86 -18.95 -5.55
N ILE A 83 14.08 -17.65 -5.72
CA ILE A 83 13.95 -16.97 -7.02
C ILE A 83 14.88 -17.60 -8.05
N ALA A 84 16.17 -17.80 -7.72
CA ALA A 84 17.15 -18.42 -8.60
C ALA A 84 16.76 -19.85 -9.00
N GLY A 85 16.19 -20.62 -8.07
CA GLY A 85 15.66 -21.98 -8.33
C GLY A 85 14.58 -22.01 -9.41
N GLN A 86 13.78 -20.97 -9.53
CA GLN A 86 12.72 -20.85 -10.56
C GLN A 86 13.26 -20.50 -11.96
N ILE A 87 14.51 -19.99 -12.06
CA ILE A 87 15.03 -19.39 -13.30
C ILE A 87 16.37 -19.97 -13.80
N GLY A 88 16.92 -20.97 -13.13
CA GLY A 88 18.18 -21.59 -13.61
C GLY A 88 19.14 -22.13 -12.55
N GLY A 89 18.72 -22.24 -11.29
CA GLY A 89 19.49 -22.89 -10.23
C GLY A 89 20.69 -22.09 -9.68
N GLY A 90 21.71 -22.78 -9.14
CA GLY A 90 22.79 -22.18 -8.35
C GLY A 90 23.64 -21.11 -9.06
N ALA A 91 23.95 -21.26 -10.34
CA ALA A 91 24.65 -20.24 -11.11
C ALA A 91 23.84 -18.95 -11.27
N ALA A 92 22.51 -19.07 -11.32
CA ALA A 92 21.61 -17.93 -11.37
C ALA A 92 21.58 -17.17 -10.03
N GLU A 93 21.76 -17.83 -8.88
CA GLU A 93 21.72 -17.21 -7.56
C GLU A 93 22.77 -16.11 -7.40
N GLN A 94 24.03 -16.42 -7.70
CA GLN A 94 25.11 -15.45 -7.62
C GLN A 94 24.92 -14.28 -8.60
N SER A 95 24.49 -14.59 -9.83
CA SER A 95 24.20 -13.57 -10.85
C SER A 95 23.06 -12.62 -10.42
N MET A 96 21.99 -13.15 -9.85
CA MET A 96 20.85 -12.35 -9.35
C MET A 96 21.23 -11.57 -8.10
N HIS A 97 21.99 -12.17 -7.18
CA HIS A 97 22.50 -11.46 -6.02
C HIS A 97 23.35 -10.25 -6.43
N HIS A 98 24.29 -10.44 -7.37
CA HIS A 98 25.09 -9.32 -7.91
C HIS A 98 24.21 -8.28 -8.60
N PHE A 99 23.21 -8.69 -9.39
CA PHE A 99 22.31 -7.80 -10.10
C PHE A 99 21.50 -6.90 -9.15
N ILE A 100 21.06 -7.42 -8.00
CA ILE A 100 20.28 -6.66 -7.02
C ILE A 100 21.19 -5.86 -6.08
N SER A 101 22.23 -6.49 -5.51
CA SER A 101 22.99 -5.90 -4.40
C SER A 101 24.16 -5.03 -4.86
N SER A 102 24.85 -5.40 -5.96
CA SER A 102 26.13 -4.80 -6.34
C SER A 102 26.11 -4.05 -7.68
N SER A 103 25.07 -4.21 -8.50
CA SER A 103 24.95 -3.46 -9.76
C SER A 103 24.76 -1.96 -9.53
N THR A 104 25.06 -1.18 -10.57
CA THR A 104 25.00 0.29 -10.55
C THR A 104 23.77 0.84 -11.28
N TRP A 105 22.81 -0.01 -11.69
CA TRP A 105 21.62 0.47 -12.38
C TRP A 105 20.68 1.25 -11.46
N GLU A 106 20.08 2.30 -12.03
CA GLU A 106 19.19 3.21 -11.33
C GLU A 106 17.74 2.73 -11.38
N TRP A 107 17.07 2.74 -10.25
CA TRP A 107 15.69 2.28 -10.11
C TRP A 107 14.65 3.36 -10.45
N GLN A 108 15.00 4.64 -10.37
CA GLN A 108 14.05 5.74 -10.59
C GLN A 108 13.47 5.76 -12.02
N PRO A 109 14.25 5.55 -13.09
CA PRO A 109 13.70 5.49 -14.45
C PRO A 109 12.70 4.35 -14.63
N ILE A 110 12.91 3.20 -13.97
CA ILE A 110 11.99 2.06 -14.00
C ILE A 110 10.68 2.43 -13.32
N ARG A 111 10.73 3.05 -12.13
CA ARG A 111 9.55 3.52 -11.40
C ARG A 111 8.74 4.54 -12.20
N ALA A 112 9.41 5.50 -12.83
CA ALA A 112 8.76 6.48 -13.70
C ALA A 112 8.12 5.83 -14.93
N SER A 113 8.77 4.83 -15.53
CA SER A 113 8.21 4.07 -16.66
C SER A 113 7.01 3.23 -16.23
N LEU A 114 7.08 2.60 -15.05
CA LEU A 114 5.96 1.86 -14.46
C LEU A 114 4.74 2.76 -14.25
N SER A 115 4.93 3.94 -13.65
CA SER A 115 3.84 4.90 -13.43
C SER A 115 3.16 5.31 -14.74
N ARG A 116 3.94 5.60 -15.79
CA ARG A 116 3.40 5.94 -17.12
C ARG A 116 2.67 4.79 -17.79
N PHE A 117 3.19 3.57 -17.65
CA PHE A 117 2.53 2.37 -18.17
C PHE A 117 1.16 2.16 -17.52
N LEU A 118 1.10 2.27 -16.19
CA LEU A 118 -0.15 2.14 -15.44
C LEU A 118 -1.17 3.23 -15.79
N GLU A 119 -0.71 4.48 -16.00
CA GLU A 119 -1.59 5.59 -16.41
C GLU A 119 -2.19 5.35 -17.78
N ALA A 120 -1.45 4.75 -18.72
CA ALA A 120 -1.96 4.38 -20.02
C ALA A 120 -2.97 3.23 -19.96
N ALA A 121 -2.78 2.30 -19.02
CA ALA A 121 -3.69 1.15 -18.85
C ALA A 121 -4.97 1.51 -18.09
N SER A 122 -4.89 2.42 -17.11
CA SER A 122 -6.03 2.84 -16.29
C SER A 122 -5.77 4.23 -15.70
N PRO A 123 -6.63 5.23 -15.98
CA PRO A 123 -6.41 6.60 -15.51
C PRO A 123 -6.29 6.68 -13.99
N LEU A 124 -5.25 7.37 -13.53
CA LEU A 124 -4.99 7.60 -12.11
C LEU A 124 -6.12 8.38 -11.44
N THR A 125 -6.67 7.82 -10.38
CA THR A 125 -7.67 8.49 -9.51
C THR A 125 -7.00 9.28 -8.40
N ALA A 126 -6.05 8.66 -7.71
CA ALA A 126 -5.33 9.26 -6.59
C ALA A 126 -3.96 8.60 -6.38
N TRP A 127 -3.04 9.37 -5.82
CA TRP A 127 -1.84 8.85 -5.16
C TRP A 127 -2.18 8.46 -3.72
N VAL A 128 -1.64 7.35 -3.25
CA VAL A 128 -1.83 6.93 -1.84
C VAL A 128 -0.49 6.71 -1.19
N ALA A 129 -0.25 7.35 -0.06
CA ALA A 129 0.90 7.05 0.78
C ALA A 129 0.56 5.88 1.71
N GLN A 130 1.30 4.79 1.60
CA GLN A 130 1.11 3.59 2.41
C GLN A 130 2.37 3.25 3.18
N PRO A 131 2.36 3.27 4.52
CA PRO A 131 3.48 2.80 5.31
C PRO A 131 3.62 1.28 5.21
N MET A 132 4.87 0.81 5.28
CA MET A 132 5.22 -0.60 5.23
C MET A 132 6.22 -0.93 6.34
N ALA A 133 5.79 -1.73 7.31
CA ALA A 133 6.66 -2.33 8.31
C ALA A 133 7.37 -3.56 7.70
N ILE A 134 8.69 -3.66 7.89
CA ILE A 134 9.53 -4.74 7.38
C ILE A 134 10.29 -5.36 8.56
N PRO A 135 9.74 -6.38 9.24
CA PRO A 135 10.44 -7.03 10.35
C PRO A 135 11.80 -7.57 9.91
N LYS A 136 12.83 -7.31 10.71
CA LYS A 136 14.24 -7.73 10.48
C LYS A 136 14.88 -8.20 11.76
N GLY A 137 15.51 -9.38 11.73
CA GLY A 137 16.24 -9.93 12.88
C GLY A 137 17.70 -9.44 13.01
N GLY A 138 18.33 -9.05 11.89
CA GLY A 138 19.76 -8.66 11.86
C GLY A 138 20.00 -7.19 12.20
N GLU A 139 21.10 -6.89 12.92
CA GLU A 139 21.44 -5.52 13.37
C GLU A 139 22.11 -4.67 12.28
N HIS A 140 22.71 -5.31 11.29
CA HIS A 140 23.58 -4.65 10.30
C HIS A 140 22.84 -4.19 9.04
N SER A 141 21.52 -4.25 9.00
CA SER A 141 20.76 -3.72 7.86
C SER A 141 20.42 -2.24 8.08
N VAL A 142 20.59 -1.43 7.04
CA VAL A 142 20.29 0.01 7.09
C VAL A 142 18.87 0.25 7.58
N GLY A 143 18.70 1.16 8.53
CA GLY A 143 17.39 1.61 9.03
C GLY A 143 16.66 0.64 9.98
N VAL A 144 17.32 -0.42 10.44
CA VAL A 144 16.75 -1.32 11.46
C VAL A 144 16.77 -0.64 12.83
N ALA A 145 15.60 -0.55 13.44
CA ALA A 145 15.41 -0.03 14.78
C ALA A 145 14.17 -0.66 15.44
N HIS A 146 13.97 -0.42 16.74
CA HIS A 146 12.68 -0.68 17.37
C HIS A 146 11.70 0.42 16.97
N ARG A 147 10.55 0.03 16.45
CA ARG A 147 9.56 0.95 15.89
C ARG A 147 8.15 0.56 16.30
N PHE A 148 7.28 1.54 16.38
CA PHE A 148 5.86 1.31 16.58
C PHE A 148 5.15 1.22 15.21
N ASP A 149 4.40 0.14 14.99
CA ASP A 149 3.49 0.03 13.86
C ASP A 149 2.10 0.52 14.27
N PRO A 150 1.67 1.71 13.82
CA PRO A 150 0.38 2.28 14.19
C PRO A 150 -0.81 1.51 13.61
N HIS A 151 -0.60 0.69 12.56
CA HIS A 151 -1.65 -0.14 11.98
C HIS A 151 -1.91 -1.40 12.80
N GLN A 152 -0.85 -1.98 13.37
CA GLN A 152 -0.94 -3.17 14.22
C GLN A 152 -1.02 -2.85 15.69
N GLY A 153 -0.72 -1.61 16.08
CA GLY A 153 -0.72 -1.17 17.48
C GLY A 153 0.37 -1.80 18.33
N GLN A 154 1.48 -2.27 17.72
CA GLN A 154 2.55 -2.99 18.44
C GLN A 154 3.94 -2.51 18.05
N MET A 155 4.88 -2.72 18.98
CA MET A 155 6.30 -2.52 18.72
C MET A 155 6.84 -3.68 17.87
N PHE A 156 7.70 -3.37 16.89
CA PHE A 156 8.44 -4.36 16.14
C PHE A 156 9.90 -3.92 15.96
N ARG A 157 10.78 -4.87 15.74
CA ARG A 157 12.16 -4.60 15.34
C ARG A 157 12.28 -4.78 13.85
N GLY A 158 12.73 -3.75 13.13
CA GLY A 158 12.82 -3.81 11.67
C GLY A 158 13.04 -2.47 11.01
N GLN A 159 12.80 -2.47 9.71
CA GLN A 159 12.83 -1.30 8.84
C GLN A 159 11.40 -0.79 8.63
N GLN A 160 11.28 0.49 8.33
CA GLN A 160 10.02 1.11 7.94
C GLN A 160 10.22 1.87 6.64
N ALA A 161 9.26 1.76 5.74
CA ALA A 161 9.29 2.42 4.45
C ALA A 161 7.92 3.01 4.11
N PHE A 162 7.91 3.99 3.20
CA PHE A 162 6.69 4.55 2.62
C PHE A 162 6.62 4.16 1.15
N GLY A 163 5.50 3.54 0.77
CA GLY A 163 5.15 3.29 -0.61
C GLY A 163 4.26 4.40 -1.16
N THR A 164 4.62 4.94 -2.32
CA THR A 164 3.71 5.76 -3.12
C THR A 164 2.98 4.85 -4.09
N TRP A 165 1.68 4.74 -3.91
CA TRP A 165 0.82 3.85 -4.68
C TRP A 165 0.03 4.63 -5.73
N PHE A 166 0.06 4.11 -6.94
CA PHE A 166 -0.86 4.46 -8.00
C PHE A 166 -2.20 3.78 -7.71
N ALA A 167 -3.28 4.55 -7.55
CA ALA A 167 -4.62 4.01 -7.32
C ALA A 167 -5.59 4.53 -8.38
N SER A 168 -6.22 3.61 -9.09
CA SER A 168 -7.24 3.88 -10.10
C SER A 168 -8.56 3.20 -9.75
N ALA A 169 -9.55 3.28 -10.64
CA ALA A 169 -10.80 2.55 -10.48
C ALA A 169 -10.58 1.03 -10.54
N ALA A 170 -9.60 0.57 -11.33
CA ALA A 170 -9.36 -0.85 -11.61
C ALA A 170 -8.26 -1.47 -10.75
N LEU A 171 -7.20 -0.73 -10.41
CA LEU A 171 -6.00 -1.30 -9.79
C LEU A 171 -5.35 -0.38 -8.75
N ALA A 172 -4.56 -0.98 -7.87
CA ALA A 172 -3.68 -0.28 -6.94
C ALA A 172 -2.29 -0.93 -6.98
N THR A 173 -1.23 -0.15 -7.28
CA THR A 173 0.13 -0.68 -7.44
C THR A 173 1.17 0.30 -6.92
N PRO A 174 2.20 -0.14 -6.19
CA PRO A 174 3.24 0.76 -5.72
C PRO A 174 4.17 1.16 -6.86
N VAL A 175 4.47 2.46 -6.96
CA VAL A 175 5.36 3.02 -7.99
C VAL A 175 6.52 3.81 -7.43
N GLY A 176 6.49 4.14 -6.14
CA GLY A 176 7.53 4.86 -5.44
C GLY A 176 7.80 4.26 -4.06
N TRP A 177 9.04 4.34 -3.61
CA TRP A 177 9.44 3.82 -2.31
C TRP A 177 10.50 4.70 -1.68
N GLU A 178 10.34 4.99 -0.40
CA GLU A 178 11.33 5.67 0.43
C GLU A 178 11.49 4.93 1.76
N MET A 179 12.73 4.66 2.18
CA MET A 179 12.99 4.05 3.47
C MET A 179 13.03 5.15 4.53
N PHE A 180 12.34 4.94 5.63
CA PHE A 180 12.40 5.85 6.76
C PHE A 180 13.70 5.66 7.52
N LEU A 181 14.56 6.67 7.44
CA LEU A 181 15.87 6.73 8.09
C LEU A 181 15.88 7.97 9.00
N PRO A 182 15.37 7.86 10.24
CA PRO A 182 15.39 8.99 11.17
C PRO A 182 16.83 9.33 11.55
N GLU A 183 17.11 10.60 11.78
CA GLU A 183 18.38 11.04 12.33
C GLU A 183 18.53 10.58 13.79
N ALA A 184 19.77 10.40 14.25
CA ALA A 184 20.05 9.82 15.57
C ALA A 184 19.48 10.68 16.74
N GLU A 185 19.29 11.98 16.52
CA GLU A 185 18.74 12.91 17.51
C GLU A 185 17.25 12.69 17.80
N GLU A 186 16.51 12.05 16.88
CA GLU A 186 15.08 11.74 17.04
C GLU A 186 14.81 10.57 17.97
N ALA A 187 15.87 9.86 18.38
CA ALA A 187 15.80 8.73 19.33
C ALA A 187 15.77 9.18 20.79
N ALA A 188 15.63 10.47 21.08
CA ALA A 188 15.56 10.98 22.45
C ALA A 188 14.35 10.38 23.19
N ALA A 189 14.58 9.88 24.40
CA ALA A 189 13.52 9.34 25.24
C ALA A 189 12.63 10.45 25.80
N GLY A 190 11.32 10.19 25.95
CA GLY A 190 10.35 11.09 26.56
C GLY A 190 9.40 11.77 25.57
N PRO A 191 8.42 12.56 26.06
CA PRO A 191 7.34 13.13 25.23
C PRO A 191 7.82 14.04 24.09
N ALA A 192 8.94 14.77 24.29
CA ALA A 192 9.52 15.61 23.25
C ALA A 192 10.12 14.79 22.11
N GLY A 193 10.85 13.70 22.43
CA GLY A 193 11.41 12.79 21.45
C GLY A 193 10.32 12.02 20.66
N GLU A 194 9.25 11.60 21.33
CA GLU A 194 8.10 11.00 20.67
C GLU A 194 7.42 11.96 19.69
N HIS A 195 7.32 13.24 20.06
CA HIS A 195 6.74 14.26 19.18
C HIS A 195 7.62 14.51 17.94
N ALA A 196 8.95 14.61 18.14
CA ALA A 196 9.91 14.75 17.06
C ALA A 196 9.89 13.53 16.12
N ALA A 197 9.90 12.32 16.65
CA ALA A 197 9.82 11.09 15.86
C ALA A 197 8.53 11.00 15.03
N ARG A 198 7.41 11.46 15.57
CA ARG A 198 6.14 11.55 14.83
C ARG A 198 6.22 12.56 13.71
N ALA A 199 6.75 13.75 13.96
CA ALA A 199 6.90 14.81 12.95
C ALA A 199 7.79 14.33 11.80
N ALA A 200 8.91 13.68 12.08
CA ALA A 200 9.80 13.10 11.09
C ALA A 200 9.13 11.99 10.27
N TYR A 201 8.34 11.15 10.90
CA TYR A 201 7.56 10.10 10.22
C TYR A 201 6.59 10.69 9.18
N GLU A 202 5.87 11.75 9.55
CA GLU A 202 4.95 12.46 8.68
C GLU A 202 5.67 13.17 7.53
N GLU A 203 6.77 13.81 7.86
CA GLU A 203 7.62 14.47 6.88
C GLU A 203 8.12 13.48 5.84
N ALA A 204 8.63 12.33 6.25
CA ALA A 204 9.10 11.29 5.37
C ALA A 204 7.98 10.74 4.48
N ALA A 205 6.77 10.52 5.04
CA ALA A 205 5.62 10.06 4.27
C ALA A 205 5.21 11.08 3.18
N ALA A 206 5.11 12.36 3.53
CA ALA A 206 4.77 13.41 2.58
C ALA A 206 5.88 13.58 1.52
N ALA A 207 7.15 13.59 1.93
CA ALA A 207 8.29 13.70 1.04
C ALA A 207 8.37 12.55 0.03
N SER A 208 8.05 11.32 0.45
CA SER A 208 8.05 10.15 -0.42
C SER A 208 7.09 10.31 -1.60
N VAL A 209 5.85 10.75 -1.33
CA VAL A 209 4.83 10.97 -2.36
C VAL A 209 5.21 12.15 -3.26
N ILE A 210 5.56 13.31 -2.68
CA ILE A 210 5.92 14.50 -3.44
C ILE A 210 7.10 14.20 -4.37
N SER A 211 8.10 13.48 -3.88
CA SER A 211 9.26 13.06 -4.66
C SER A 211 8.89 12.10 -5.79
N ALA A 212 8.05 11.10 -5.52
CA ALA A 212 7.62 10.13 -6.52
C ALA A 212 6.81 10.78 -7.64
N VAL A 213 5.86 11.66 -7.31
CA VAL A 213 5.03 12.38 -8.29
C VAL A 213 5.88 13.31 -9.16
N ARG A 214 6.79 14.09 -8.55
CA ARG A 214 7.68 15.01 -9.30
C ARG A 214 8.62 14.28 -10.25
N ARG A 215 9.21 13.16 -9.81
CA ARG A 215 10.15 12.37 -10.64
C ARG A 215 9.45 11.53 -11.71
N GLY A 216 8.21 11.11 -11.46
CA GLY A 216 7.44 10.28 -12.37
C GLY A 216 6.94 11.00 -13.62
N GLY A 217 6.88 12.33 -13.61
CA GLY A 217 6.25 13.11 -14.68
C GLY A 217 4.76 12.81 -14.84
N SER A 218 4.15 12.29 -13.79
CA SER A 218 2.75 11.86 -13.77
C SER A 218 1.82 13.06 -13.55
N PRO A 219 0.55 12.96 -13.97
CA PRO A 219 -0.39 14.06 -13.82
C PRO A 219 -0.63 14.39 -12.34
N VAL A 220 -0.90 15.67 -12.07
CA VAL A 220 -1.30 16.13 -10.73
C VAL A 220 -2.66 15.53 -10.41
N ARG A 221 -2.69 14.69 -9.37
CA ARG A 221 -3.90 14.06 -8.84
C ARG A 221 -3.90 14.18 -7.31
N PRO A 222 -5.07 14.07 -6.67
CA PRO A 222 -5.15 14.11 -5.21
C PRO A 222 -4.28 13.03 -4.54
N VAL A 223 -3.72 13.40 -3.39
CA VAL A 223 -2.98 12.47 -2.53
C VAL A 223 -3.91 12.08 -1.38
N VAL A 224 -4.09 10.78 -1.17
CA VAL A 224 -4.77 10.23 0.01
C VAL A 224 -3.73 9.84 1.03
N LEU A 225 -3.84 10.39 2.23
CA LEU A 225 -2.89 10.19 3.31
C LEU A 225 -3.61 9.70 4.57
N ASP A 226 -3.55 8.41 4.86
CA ASP A 226 -4.08 7.81 6.10
C ASP A 226 -2.95 7.65 7.11
N ILE A 227 -2.53 8.73 7.74
CA ILE A 227 -1.51 8.74 8.77
C ILE A 227 -2.13 9.37 10.03
N ARG A 228 -2.55 8.54 10.97
CA ARG A 228 -3.46 8.89 12.07
C ARG A 228 -2.88 9.74 13.20
N GLN A 229 -1.62 10.12 13.19
CA GLN A 229 -0.98 10.78 14.33
C GLN A 229 -0.25 12.06 13.94
N ILE A 230 -0.83 12.83 13.05
CA ILE A 230 -0.16 13.87 12.28
C ILE A 230 -0.29 15.27 12.91
N GLY A 231 0.80 16.04 12.80
CA GLY A 231 0.77 17.50 12.77
C GLY A 231 0.08 17.99 11.50
N THR A 232 -1.22 17.81 11.41
CA THR A 232 -2.04 18.00 10.21
C THR A 232 -1.73 19.30 9.47
N ARG A 233 -1.39 20.37 10.20
CA ARG A 233 -1.08 21.68 9.62
C ARG A 233 0.22 21.67 8.80
N SER A 234 1.31 21.10 9.33
CA SER A 234 2.61 21.05 8.63
C SER A 234 2.49 20.22 7.35
N THR A 235 1.79 19.10 7.43
CA THR A 235 1.51 18.22 6.29
C THR A 235 0.69 18.94 5.21
N MET A 236 -0.42 19.60 5.57
CA MET A 236 -1.25 20.36 4.62
C MET A 236 -0.44 21.49 3.94
N ASN A 237 0.39 22.20 4.69
CA ASN A 237 1.24 23.25 4.14
C ASN A 237 2.31 22.70 3.17
N ARG A 238 2.87 21.53 3.47
CA ARG A 238 3.86 20.86 2.64
C ARG A 238 3.27 20.44 1.28
N PHE A 239 2.10 19.81 1.27
CA PHE A 239 1.42 19.47 0.02
C PHE A 239 1.00 20.69 -0.78
N ALA A 240 0.49 21.71 -0.12
CA ALA A 240 0.14 22.97 -0.76
C ALA A 240 1.37 23.66 -1.39
N GLY A 241 2.53 23.68 -0.70
CA GLY A 241 3.80 24.17 -1.25
C GLY A 241 4.33 23.33 -2.42
N ALA A 242 3.93 22.06 -2.50
CA ALA A 242 4.24 21.18 -3.61
C ALA A 242 3.25 21.28 -4.79
N GLY A 243 2.13 22.02 -4.62
CA GLY A 243 1.05 22.11 -5.62
C GLY A 243 0.25 20.80 -5.79
N LEU A 244 0.26 19.93 -4.79
CA LEU A 244 -0.45 18.66 -4.80
C LEU A 244 -1.68 18.73 -3.90
N PRO A 245 -2.90 18.54 -4.45
CA PRO A 245 -4.11 18.44 -3.63
C PRO A 245 -4.02 17.24 -2.70
N VAL A 246 -4.54 17.37 -1.47
CA VAL A 246 -4.44 16.31 -0.47
C VAL A 246 -5.76 16.12 0.29
N ILE A 247 -6.08 14.86 0.58
CA ILE A 247 -7.08 14.46 1.55
C ILE A 247 -6.38 13.61 2.62
N ALA A 248 -6.30 14.15 3.85
CA ALA A 248 -5.58 13.54 4.96
C ALA A 248 -6.53 13.10 6.05
N ARG A 249 -6.35 11.88 6.56
CA ARG A 249 -7.08 11.40 7.73
C ARG A 249 -6.57 12.09 8.97
N ILE A 250 -7.48 12.52 9.84
CA ILE A 250 -7.16 13.25 11.06
C ILE A 250 -7.69 12.57 12.31
N GLY A 251 -7.12 12.94 13.45
CA GLY A 251 -7.62 12.52 14.75
C GLY A 251 -8.89 13.28 15.17
N PRO A 252 -9.74 12.70 16.02
CA PRO A 252 -10.96 13.33 16.48
C PRO A 252 -10.75 14.61 17.29
N SER A 253 -9.59 14.77 17.93
CA SER A 253 -9.20 15.95 18.72
C SER A 253 -8.52 17.05 17.92
N THR A 254 -8.34 16.90 16.60
CA THR A 254 -7.70 17.92 15.75
C THR A 254 -8.46 19.25 15.85
N PRO A 255 -7.78 20.37 16.23
CA PRO A 255 -8.45 21.65 16.39
C PRO A 255 -8.71 22.29 15.01
N LEU A 256 -9.94 22.76 14.79
CA LEU A 256 -10.41 23.40 13.57
C LEU A 256 -11.28 24.61 13.88
N LEU A 257 -11.26 25.60 12.99
CA LEU A 257 -12.11 26.77 13.00
C LEU A 257 -13.24 26.58 11.96
N VAL A 258 -14.48 26.65 12.38
CA VAL A 258 -15.65 26.62 11.46
C VAL A 258 -15.74 27.98 10.76
N THR A 259 -15.79 27.96 9.43
CA THR A 259 -15.77 29.19 8.61
C THR A 259 -17.10 29.54 7.96
N ASP A 260 -18.06 28.61 7.97
CA ASP A 260 -19.40 28.84 7.46
C ASP A 260 -20.28 29.53 8.53
N PRO A 261 -20.76 30.76 8.29
CA PRO A 261 -21.59 31.49 9.25
C PRO A 261 -22.90 30.82 9.59
N ALA A 262 -23.41 29.97 8.71
CA ALA A 262 -24.68 29.25 8.91
C ALA A 262 -24.54 28.05 9.86
N LEU A 263 -23.30 27.65 10.18
CA LEU A 263 -23.06 26.44 10.96
C LEU A 263 -22.76 26.71 12.44
N PRO A 264 -23.17 25.80 13.33
CA PRO A 264 -22.81 25.85 14.73
C PRO A 264 -21.31 25.90 14.94
N GLY A 265 -20.84 26.81 15.80
CA GLY A 265 -19.42 26.96 16.11
C GLY A 265 -18.66 27.99 15.27
N HIS A 266 -19.33 28.65 14.30
CA HIS A 266 -18.74 29.83 13.64
C HIS A 266 -18.47 30.92 14.69
N GLY A 267 -17.27 31.50 14.67
CA GLY A 267 -16.86 32.54 15.62
C GLY A 267 -16.54 32.04 17.04
N ALA A 268 -16.78 30.79 17.39
CA ALA A 268 -16.55 30.24 18.73
C ALA A 268 -15.09 29.82 19.03
N GLY A 269 -14.16 30.16 18.14
CA GLY A 269 -12.77 29.71 18.25
C GLY A 269 -12.52 28.29 17.73
N ALA A 270 -11.38 27.71 18.10
CA ALA A 270 -11.02 26.37 17.67
C ALA A 270 -11.81 25.30 18.43
N ARG A 271 -12.37 24.34 17.70
CA ARG A 271 -13.12 23.20 18.23
C ARG A 271 -12.52 21.88 17.74
N CYS A 272 -12.67 20.81 18.49
CA CYS A 272 -12.27 19.48 18.04
C CYS A 272 -13.04 19.03 16.79
N ALA A 273 -12.38 18.40 15.85
CA ALA A 273 -12.97 17.92 14.60
C ALA A 273 -14.21 17.03 14.85
N ARG A 274 -14.19 16.17 15.89
CA ARG A 274 -15.33 15.35 16.30
C ARG A 274 -16.55 16.20 16.67
N ASP A 275 -16.34 17.26 17.47
CA ASP A 275 -17.43 18.10 17.96
C ASP A 275 -18.05 18.92 16.83
N VAL A 276 -17.21 19.40 15.89
CA VAL A 276 -17.68 20.07 14.67
C VAL A 276 -18.60 19.12 13.88
N LEU A 277 -18.15 17.91 13.60
CA LEU A 277 -18.95 16.92 12.84
C LEU A 277 -20.22 16.52 13.57
N GLN A 278 -20.15 16.34 14.88
CA GLN A 278 -21.32 15.97 15.68
C GLN A 278 -22.39 17.08 15.63
N SER A 279 -22.00 18.36 15.63
CA SER A 279 -22.93 19.50 15.57
C SER A 279 -23.64 19.63 14.22
N VAL A 280 -23.07 19.07 13.15
CA VAL A 280 -23.63 19.12 11.78
C VAL A 280 -24.13 17.76 11.27
N LYS A 281 -24.20 16.76 12.13
CA LYS A 281 -24.62 15.40 11.77
C LYS A 281 -25.96 15.35 11.03
N GLY A 282 -26.90 16.21 11.41
CA GLY A 282 -28.21 16.32 10.74
C GLY A 282 -28.14 16.75 9.27
N LEU A 283 -26.99 17.29 8.81
CA LEU A 283 -26.77 17.67 7.41
C LEU A 283 -26.09 16.54 6.60
N SER A 284 -25.82 15.39 7.19
CA SER A 284 -25.21 14.27 6.49
C SER A 284 -26.16 13.67 5.46
N THR A 285 -25.59 13.28 4.32
CA THR A 285 -26.33 12.64 3.22
C THR A 285 -25.77 11.23 2.96
N PRO A 286 -26.60 10.29 2.49
CA PRO A 286 -26.12 8.98 2.10
C PRO A 286 -25.19 9.08 0.89
N VAL A 287 -24.08 8.39 0.96
CA VAL A 287 -23.09 8.27 -0.13
C VAL A 287 -22.83 6.81 -0.39
N GLU A 288 -23.03 6.41 -1.64
CA GLU A 288 -22.73 5.06 -2.10
C GLU A 288 -21.28 4.94 -2.58
N TRP A 289 -20.65 3.82 -2.24
CA TRP A 289 -19.32 3.47 -2.64
C TRP A 289 -19.16 1.95 -2.69
N THR A 290 -18.16 1.47 -3.46
CA THR A 290 -17.87 0.04 -3.57
C THR A 290 -16.73 -0.32 -2.62
N ASP A 291 -16.94 -1.32 -1.77
CA ASP A 291 -15.91 -1.80 -0.85
C ASP A 291 -14.83 -2.54 -1.65
N PRO A 292 -13.58 -2.07 -1.60
CA PRO A 292 -12.50 -2.72 -2.33
C PRO A 292 -12.02 -4.03 -1.69
N ASP A 293 -12.50 -4.39 -0.50
CA ASP A 293 -12.05 -5.59 0.21
C ASP A 293 -12.81 -6.83 -0.32
N PRO A 294 -12.13 -7.76 -1.05
CA PRO A 294 -12.75 -8.98 -1.56
C PRO A 294 -13.19 -9.95 -0.46
N SER A 295 -12.54 -9.91 0.72
CA SER A 295 -12.90 -10.77 1.87
C SER A 295 -14.25 -10.39 2.46
N ALA A 296 -14.67 -9.14 2.26
CA ALA A 296 -16.00 -8.65 2.60
C ALA A 296 -17.05 -8.96 1.52
N GLY A 297 -16.73 -9.79 0.54
CA GLY A 297 -17.62 -10.19 -0.57
C GLY A 297 -17.43 -9.33 -1.84
N GLY A 298 -16.20 -8.98 -2.19
CA GLY A 298 -15.70 -8.21 -3.35
C GLY A 298 -16.69 -7.44 -4.18
N GLY A 299 -16.49 -6.14 -4.35
CA GLY A 299 -17.40 -5.29 -5.12
C GLY A 299 -18.73 -4.96 -4.42
N ARG A 300 -18.85 -5.23 -3.12
CA ARG A 300 -20.08 -4.97 -2.36
C ARG A 300 -20.37 -3.47 -2.32
N HIS A 301 -21.55 -3.09 -2.81
CA HIS A 301 -22.04 -1.73 -2.65
C HIS A 301 -22.36 -1.46 -1.18
N ARG A 302 -21.84 -0.36 -0.69
CA ARG A 302 -22.11 0.15 0.66
C ARG A 302 -22.68 1.54 0.57
N SER A 303 -23.55 1.87 1.52
CA SER A 303 -24.04 3.22 1.74
C SER A 303 -23.65 3.67 3.14
N THR A 304 -23.04 4.85 3.25
CA THR A 304 -22.68 5.46 4.52
C THR A 304 -23.12 6.91 4.55
N LEU A 305 -23.39 7.45 5.73
CA LEU A 305 -23.68 8.88 5.85
C LEU A 305 -22.38 9.68 5.84
N ALA A 306 -22.37 10.79 5.10
CA ALA A 306 -21.24 11.69 5.05
C ALA A 306 -21.65 13.16 5.01
N VAL A 307 -20.79 14.02 5.54
CA VAL A 307 -20.92 15.47 5.49
C VAL A 307 -19.56 16.12 5.22
N ALA A 308 -19.56 17.27 4.56
CA ALA A 308 -18.38 18.10 4.37
C ALA A 308 -18.65 19.51 4.90
N VAL A 309 -17.77 20.00 5.77
CA VAL A 309 -17.90 21.31 6.45
C VAL A 309 -16.72 22.19 6.11
N ARG A 310 -16.98 23.46 5.79
CA ARG A 310 -15.91 24.45 5.56
C ARG A 310 -15.23 24.82 6.86
N VAL A 311 -13.91 24.61 6.90
CA VAL A 311 -13.08 24.85 8.07
C VAL A 311 -11.74 25.50 7.68
N MET A 312 -11.01 25.96 8.68
CA MET A 312 -9.59 26.31 8.59
C MET A 312 -8.85 25.70 9.77
N MET A 313 -7.55 25.49 9.60
CA MET A 313 -6.70 25.18 10.75
C MET A 313 -6.35 26.45 11.52
N PRO A 314 -6.31 26.38 12.86
CA PRO A 314 -5.79 27.49 13.66
C PRO A 314 -4.34 27.81 13.25
N ASP A 315 -4.07 29.05 12.90
CA ASP A 315 -2.72 29.55 12.65
C ASP A 315 -2.59 30.94 13.27
N PRO A 316 -1.50 31.25 13.98
CA PRO A 316 -1.25 32.59 14.51
C PRO A 316 -1.27 33.68 13.43
N SER A 317 -0.79 33.35 12.22
CA SER A 317 -0.83 34.25 11.08
C SER A 317 -2.10 34.04 10.25
N PRO A 318 -3.04 35.00 10.21
CA PRO A 318 -4.24 34.89 9.39
C PRO A 318 -3.95 34.65 7.90
N ALA A 319 -2.84 35.22 7.38
CA ALA A 319 -2.43 35.03 5.98
C ALA A 319 -2.04 33.61 5.62
N ARG A 320 -1.75 32.75 6.60
CA ARG A 320 -1.44 31.35 6.41
C ARG A 320 -2.67 30.42 6.52
N ARG A 321 -3.81 30.98 6.94
CA ARG A 321 -5.06 30.21 7.05
C ARG A 321 -5.61 29.94 5.66
N ARG A 322 -5.75 28.68 5.32
CA ARG A 322 -6.27 28.24 4.02
C ARG A 322 -7.67 27.62 4.19
N PRO A 323 -8.59 27.83 3.23
CA PRO A 323 -9.88 27.17 3.25
C PRO A 323 -9.68 25.66 3.05
N LEU A 324 -10.33 24.88 3.90
CA LEU A 324 -10.31 23.41 3.90
C LEU A 324 -11.74 22.90 4.05
N LEU A 325 -11.95 21.62 3.74
CA LEU A 325 -13.15 20.88 4.12
C LEU A 325 -12.77 19.84 5.17
N LEU A 326 -13.58 19.77 6.24
CA LEU A 326 -13.65 18.65 7.15
C LEU A 326 -14.71 17.68 6.63
N VAL A 327 -14.30 16.46 6.31
CA VAL A 327 -15.21 15.40 5.84
C VAL A 327 -15.37 14.37 6.95
N GLY A 328 -16.61 14.10 7.31
CA GLY A 328 -16.97 13.07 8.29
C GLY A 328 -17.79 11.96 7.66
N GLU A 329 -17.54 10.72 8.09
CA GLU A 329 -18.27 9.53 7.67
C GLU A 329 -18.84 8.79 8.88
N TRP A 330 -20.08 8.34 8.77
CA TRP A 330 -20.73 7.45 9.73
C TRP A 330 -21.09 6.14 9.06
N ALA A 331 -20.38 5.07 9.42
CA ALA A 331 -20.76 3.71 9.03
C ALA A 331 -22.01 3.25 9.79
N ASP A 332 -22.17 3.70 11.06
CA ASP A 332 -23.35 3.53 11.89
C ASP A 332 -23.86 4.91 12.35
N PRO A 333 -25.05 5.33 11.92
CA PRO A 333 -25.62 6.62 12.31
C PRO A 333 -25.78 6.82 13.83
N ARG A 334 -25.80 5.75 14.63
CA ARG A 334 -25.97 5.84 16.09
C ARG A 334 -24.66 6.08 16.82
N ARG A 335 -23.51 5.92 16.14
CA ARG A 335 -22.17 6.07 16.72
C ARG A 335 -21.53 7.41 16.38
N ALA A 336 -20.36 7.65 16.92
CA ALA A 336 -19.48 8.74 16.51
C ALA A 336 -19.01 8.54 15.05
N PRO A 337 -18.54 9.60 14.37
CA PRO A 337 -17.98 9.46 13.03
C PRO A 337 -16.90 8.37 13.02
N SER A 338 -16.97 7.47 12.06
CA SER A 338 -16.03 6.36 11.90
C SER A 338 -14.70 6.82 11.31
N GLU A 339 -14.74 7.80 10.43
CA GLU A 339 -13.57 8.39 9.77
C GLU A 339 -13.71 9.91 9.67
N LEU A 340 -12.60 10.61 9.90
CA LEU A 340 -12.49 12.06 9.81
C LEU A 340 -11.34 12.41 8.89
N TRP A 341 -11.62 13.26 7.90
CA TRP A 341 -10.66 13.66 6.89
C TRP A 341 -10.65 15.17 6.72
N VAL A 342 -9.49 15.74 6.39
CA VAL A 342 -9.36 17.14 6.00
C VAL A 342 -8.77 17.23 4.61
N THR A 343 -9.25 18.20 3.80
CA THR A 343 -8.80 18.35 2.41
C THR A 343 -8.83 19.79 1.95
N ASP A 344 -7.94 20.15 1.02
CA ASP A 344 -7.92 21.40 0.28
C ASP A 344 -8.74 21.37 -1.03
N LEU A 345 -9.36 20.24 -1.33
CA LEU A 345 -10.30 20.05 -2.47
C LEU A 345 -11.67 20.68 -2.19
N VAL A 346 -11.69 21.97 -1.86
CA VAL A 346 -12.88 22.69 -1.34
C VAL A 346 -14.03 22.85 -2.35
N ARG A 347 -13.82 22.48 -3.60
CA ARG A 347 -14.82 22.57 -4.66
C ARG A 347 -15.52 21.23 -4.95
N LEU A 348 -14.99 20.12 -4.43
CA LEU A 348 -15.57 18.81 -4.67
C LEU A 348 -16.75 18.55 -3.72
N PRO A 349 -17.85 17.95 -4.23
CA PRO A 349 -18.94 17.47 -3.40
C PRO A 349 -18.51 16.34 -2.46
N VAL A 350 -19.27 16.11 -1.39
CA VAL A 350 -18.97 15.11 -0.36
C VAL A 350 -18.86 13.69 -0.91
N GLY A 351 -19.68 13.31 -1.89
CA GLY A 351 -19.65 11.97 -2.48
C GLY A 351 -18.33 11.63 -3.18
N PRO A 352 -17.84 12.43 -4.13
CA PRO A 352 -16.50 12.27 -4.70
C PRO A 352 -15.37 12.28 -3.67
N LEU A 353 -15.42 13.17 -2.65
CA LEU A 353 -14.44 13.21 -1.57
C LEU A 353 -14.42 11.90 -0.78
N LEU A 354 -15.59 11.38 -0.39
CA LEU A 354 -15.66 10.10 0.31
C LEU A 354 -15.11 8.95 -0.52
N ARG A 355 -15.44 8.89 -1.82
CA ARG A 355 -14.89 7.85 -2.70
C ARG A 355 -13.37 7.94 -2.86
N LEU A 356 -12.78 9.14 -2.83
CA LEU A 356 -11.32 9.30 -2.77
C LEU A 356 -10.72 8.67 -1.53
N THR A 357 -11.32 8.85 -0.35
CA THR A 357 -10.79 8.25 0.89
C THR A 357 -10.73 6.72 0.82
N LYS A 358 -11.64 6.10 0.04
CA LYS A 358 -11.70 4.65 -0.11
C LYS A 358 -10.52 4.08 -0.93
N GLN A 359 -9.79 4.91 -1.68
CA GLN A 359 -8.55 4.49 -2.33
C GLN A 359 -7.48 4.08 -1.29
N GLY A 360 -7.47 4.70 -0.10
CA GLY A 360 -6.63 4.27 1.02
C GLY A 360 -6.90 2.83 1.45
N ARG A 361 -8.18 2.43 1.55
CA ARG A 361 -8.56 1.04 1.88
C ARG A 361 -8.13 0.06 0.79
N ARG A 362 -8.32 0.41 -0.48
CA ARG A 362 -7.88 -0.41 -1.62
C ARG A 362 -6.38 -0.68 -1.56
N VAL A 363 -5.61 0.37 -1.34
CA VAL A 363 -4.15 0.25 -1.24
C VAL A 363 -3.73 -0.55 -0.01
N ALA A 364 -4.35 -0.33 1.14
CA ALA A 364 -4.04 -1.11 2.36
C ALA A 364 -4.31 -2.60 2.15
N PHE A 365 -5.40 -2.97 1.49
CA PHE A 365 -5.71 -4.35 1.12
C PHE A 365 -4.65 -4.92 0.15
N ALA A 366 -4.37 -4.23 -0.97
CA ALA A 366 -3.37 -4.66 -1.94
C ALA A 366 -1.97 -4.78 -1.31
N ALA A 367 -1.56 -3.87 -0.43
CA ALA A 367 -0.29 -3.91 0.27
C ALA A 367 -0.18 -5.10 1.24
N GLY A 368 -1.28 -5.46 1.90
CA GLY A 368 -1.35 -6.59 2.84
C GLY A 368 -1.40 -7.95 2.16
N HIS A 369 -2.02 -8.05 1.00
CA HIS A 369 -2.28 -9.32 0.29
C HIS A 369 -1.33 -9.50 -0.90
N SER A 370 -1.61 -8.92 -2.04
CA SER A 370 -0.81 -9.06 -3.26
C SER A 370 0.59 -8.48 -3.14
N GLY A 371 0.77 -7.44 -2.31
CA GLY A 371 2.09 -6.90 -1.99
C GLY A 371 2.98 -7.89 -1.25
N GLN A 372 2.42 -8.70 -0.36
CA GLN A 372 3.14 -9.78 0.30
C GLN A 372 3.47 -10.89 -0.69
N GLU A 373 2.54 -11.29 -1.54
CA GLU A 373 2.75 -12.27 -2.59
C GLU A 373 3.79 -11.84 -3.63
N ALA A 374 3.89 -10.55 -3.94
CA ALA A 374 4.93 -10.00 -4.80
C ALA A 374 6.30 -9.88 -4.11
N GLY A 375 6.38 -10.07 -2.79
CA GLY A 375 7.63 -10.03 -2.02
C GLY A 375 8.13 -8.63 -1.69
N LEU A 376 7.27 -7.63 -1.58
CA LEU A 376 7.67 -6.25 -1.27
C LEU A 376 8.51 -6.13 0.02
N ARG A 377 8.31 -7.05 0.99
CA ARG A 377 9.00 -7.07 2.29
C ARG A 377 10.18 -8.03 2.37
N ASP A 378 10.46 -8.78 1.31
CA ASP A 378 11.30 -9.99 1.37
C ASP A 378 12.79 -9.77 1.07
N PHE A 379 13.23 -8.51 0.87
CA PHE A 379 14.65 -8.23 0.64
C PHE A 379 15.51 -8.68 1.83
N ALA A 380 16.39 -9.64 1.59
CA ALA A 380 17.29 -10.20 2.61
C ALA A 380 18.65 -9.48 2.71
N GLY A 381 18.98 -8.60 1.75
CA GLY A 381 20.24 -7.85 1.75
C GLY A 381 20.29 -6.74 2.80
N ARG A 382 21.47 -6.13 2.95
CA ARG A 382 21.74 -5.09 3.95
C ARG A 382 21.79 -3.67 3.38
N ALA A 383 22.18 -3.52 2.10
CA ALA A 383 22.42 -2.23 1.48
C ALA A 383 21.13 -1.56 0.97
N LEU A 384 20.99 -0.26 1.20
CA LEU A 384 19.85 0.54 0.75
C LEU A 384 19.64 0.51 -0.78
N PRO A 385 20.68 0.63 -1.64
CA PRO A 385 20.49 0.51 -3.08
C PRO A 385 19.96 -0.86 -3.52
N GLY A 386 20.39 -1.94 -2.86
CA GLY A 386 19.87 -3.30 -3.11
C GLY A 386 18.39 -3.41 -2.75
N TRP A 387 17.99 -2.82 -1.62
CA TRP A 387 16.58 -2.76 -1.23
C TRP A 387 15.74 -2.00 -2.26
N HIS A 388 16.21 -0.82 -2.71
CA HIS A 388 15.49 -0.04 -3.73
C HIS A 388 15.32 -0.82 -5.03
N ARG A 389 16.36 -1.57 -5.47
CA ARG A 389 16.30 -2.39 -6.68
C ARG A 389 15.30 -3.54 -6.52
N HIS A 390 15.38 -4.26 -5.40
CA HIS A 390 14.45 -5.35 -5.11
C HIS A 390 12.99 -4.87 -5.08
N VAL A 391 12.69 -3.85 -4.26
CA VAL A 391 11.31 -3.39 -4.10
C VAL A 391 10.74 -2.78 -5.38
N THR A 392 11.59 -2.22 -6.25
CA THR A 392 11.18 -1.74 -7.58
C THR A 392 10.78 -2.90 -8.49
N LEU A 393 11.55 -3.99 -8.55
CA LEU A 393 11.18 -5.15 -9.36
C LEU A 393 10.00 -5.92 -8.76
N ALA A 394 9.88 -5.95 -7.43
CA ALA A 394 8.70 -6.47 -6.75
C ALA A 394 7.44 -5.65 -7.06
N SER A 395 7.58 -4.32 -7.23
CA SER A 395 6.48 -3.47 -7.70
C SER A 395 6.06 -3.78 -9.14
N VAL A 396 7.02 -4.11 -10.01
CA VAL A 396 6.73 -4.57 -11.39
C VAL A 396 5.99 -5.91 -11.37
N ALA A 397 6.43 -6.85 -10.53
CA ALA A 397 5.72 -8.13 -10.34
C ALA A 397 4.31 -7.94 -9.80
N HIS A 398 4.13 -7.03 -8.84
CA HIS A 398 2.82 -6.65 -8.32
C HIS A 398 1.92 -6.06 -9.42
N ALA A 399 2.46 -5.16 -10.25
CA ALA A 399 1.73 -4.55 -11.36
C ALA A 399 1.24 -5.60 -12.37
N ALA A 400 2.08 -6.58 -12.72
CA ALA A 400 1.70 -7.65 -13.63
C ALA A 400 0.49 -8.45 -13.11
N ARG A 401 0.46 -8.75 -11.80
CA ARG A 401 -0.68 -9.41 -11.16
C ARG A 401 -1.94 -8.54 -11.17
N ALA A 402 -1.79 -7.25 -10.84
CA ALA A 402 -2.89 -6.30 -10.81
C ALA A 402 -3.55 -6.14 -12.19
N LEU A 403 -2.75 -6.07 -13.26
CA LEU A 403 -3.21 -5.92 -14.64
C LEU A 403 -3.98 -7.15 -15.16
N THR A 404 -3.70 -8.33 -14.65
CA THR A 404 -4.40 -9.57 -15.06
C THR A 404 -5.68 -9.86 -14.29
N GLY A 405 -6.04 -8.98 -13.34
CA GLY A 405 -7.22 -9.18 -12.50
C GLY A 405 -7.08 -10.33 -11.49
N THR A 406 -5.87 -10.91 -11.34
CA THR A 406 -5.61 -11.98 -10.36
C THR A 406 -5.66 -11.48 -8.91
N GLU A 407 -5.91 -10.20 -8.69
CA GLU A 407 -6.06 -9.57 -7.37
C GLU A 407 -7.49 -9.65 -6.80
N GLY A 408 -8.38 -10.43 -7.40
CA GLY A 408 -9.75 -10.60 -6.89
C GLY A 408 -10.67 -9.39 -7.10
N TYR A 409 -10.22 -8.35 -7.82
CA TYR A 409 -11.09 -7.28 -8.28
C TYR A 409 -11.76 -7.75 -9.58
N GLY A 410 -12.92 -8.34 -9.48
CA GLY A 410 -13.72 -8.79 -10.63
C GLY A 410 -14.18 -7.61 -11.49
N VAL A 411 -13.29 -7.04 -12.27
CA VAL A 411 -13.63 -6.18 -13.40
C VAL A 411 -13.44 -7.02 -14.65
N SER A 412 -14.53 -7.58 -15.15
CA SER A 412 -14.64 -8.12 -16.48
C SER A 412 -14.32 -6.98 -17.47
N TYR A 413 -13.17 -7.04 -18.13
CA TYR A 413 -12.93 -6.22 -19.31
C TYR A 413 -13.86 -6.73 -20.39
N GLY A 414 -15.02 -6.07 -20.55
CA GLY A 414 -15.83 -6.20 -21.75
C GLY A 414 -15.00 -5.64 -22.91
N ALA A 415 -14.60 -6.52 -23.83
CA ALA A 415 -14.08 -6.12 -25.12
C ALA A 415 -15.15 -5.27 -25.83
N ALA A 416 -14.84 -4.00 -26.09
CA ALA A 416 -15.53 -3.14 -27.02
C ALA A 416 -14.60 -2.81 -28.17
#